data_b79ce084d26da41455e4c439901481f0
#
_entry.id   b79ce084d26da41455e4c439901481f0
#
_cell.length_a   1.000
_cell.length_b   1.000
_cell.length_c   1.000
_cell.angle_alpha   90.00
_cell.angle_beta   90.00
_cell.angle_gamma   90.00
#
_symmetry.space_group_name_H-M   'P 1'
#
loop_
_entity.id
_entity.type
_entity.pdbx_description
1 polymer ?
#
loop_
_entity_poly.entity_id
_entity_poly.type
_entity_poly.pdbx_seq_one_letter_code
_entity_poly.pdbx_strand_id
1 'polypeptide(L)'
;MGRIIGCCALFAAGVGVGVFLMQPGRAQTNQVSRLRLNHVGIYVKDFDESMRFYTQTMGFREAFTIKDPQGKPTLAYLQITQDTFLELAPATAERPVGLSHVGIWPEDLSATIAALRERGVQVNDPRTGSTKTSITNVIDPNGVRLELVDFLPGSLPRKAMEEWKK
;
A
#
# COMPACT_ATOMS: atom_id res chain seq x y z
N MET A 1 65.83 28.92 -67.39
CA MET A 1 64.48 29.41 -67.41
C MET A 1 63.52 28.22 -67.20
N GLY A 2 63.07 27.97 -66.02
CA GLY A 2 62.19 26.84 -65.68
C GLY A 2 61.36 27.19 -64.44
N ARG A 3 60.11 27.41 -64.62
CA ARG A 3 59.18 27.77 -63.56
C ARG A 3 58.70 26.49 -62.85
N ILE A 4 58.98 26.43 -61.55
CA ILE A 4 58.41 25.38 -60.68
C ILE A 4 57.05 25.84 -60.19
N ILE A 5 56.02 25.09 -60.55
CA ILE A 5 54.65 25.29 -60.06
C ILE A 5 54.47 24.42 -58.80
N GLY A 6 54.40 25.05 -57.63
CA GLY A 6 54.10 24.37 -56.38
C GLY A 6 52.62 24.06 -56.26
N CYS A 7 52.34 22.80 -56.05
CA CYS A 7 50.99 22.31 -55.77
C CYS A 7 50.76 22.35 -54.27
N CYS A 8 49.93 23.31 -53.79
CA CYS A 8 49.49 23.31 -52.39
C CYS A 8 48.32 22.35 -52.24
N ALA A 9 48.54 21.26 -51.55
CA ALA A 9 47.46 20.38 -51.08
C ALA A 9 46.84 20.93 -49.82
N LEU A 10 45.60 21.37 -49.89
CA LEU A 10 44.78 21.74 -48.75
C LEU A 10 44.24 20.49 -48.08
N PHE A 11 44.75 20.14 -46.89
CA PHE A 11 44.15 19.18 -45.99
C PHE A 11 43.03 19.85 -45.22
N ALA A 12 41.77 19.56 -45.57
CA ALA A 12 40.60 19.94 -44.77
C ALA A 12 40.43 18.88 -43.66
N ALA A 13 40.85 19.19 -42.44
CA ALA A 13 40.53 18.39 -41.28
C ALA A 13 39.08 18.66 -40.88
N GLY A 14 38.19 17.73 -41.21
CA GLY A 14 36.81 17.74 -40.78
C GLY A 14 36.71 17.37 -39.27
N VAL A 15 36.51 18.36 -38.40
CA VAL A 15 36.16 18.14 -37.00
C VAL A 15 34.67 17.77 -36.95
N GLY A 16 34.38 16.47 -36.91
CA GLY A 16 33.04 15.97 -36.64
C GLY A 16 32.71 16.20 -35.17
N VAL A 17 31.93 17.24 -34.88
CA VAL A 17 31.31 17.44 -33.56
C VAL A 17 30.20 16.41 -33.43
N GLY A 18 30.50 15.29 -32.81
CA GLY A 18 29.49 14.32 -32.37
C GLY A 18 28.63 14.94 -31.27
N VAL A 19 27.47 15.44 -31.61
CA VAL A 19 26.46 15.81 -30.64
C VAL A 19 25.93 14.52 -30.02
N PHE A 20 26.50 14.11 -28.89
CA PHE A 20 25.88 13.10 -28.01
C PHE A 20 24.60 13.72 -27.44
N LEU A 21 23.46 13.44 -28.05
CA LEU A 21 22.17 13.66 -27.43
C LEU A 21 22.11 12.71 -26.24
N MET A 22 22.53 13.17 -25.08
CA MET A 22 22.15 12.55 -23.80
C MET A 22 20.63 12.63 -23.75
N GLN A 23 19.95 11.53 -24.10
CA GLN A 23 18.57 11.37 -23.70
C GLN A 23 18.55 11.53 -22.18
N PRO A 24 17.76 12.46 -21.61
CA PRO A 24 17.59 12.51 -20.17
C PRO A 24 17.06 11.13 -19.80
N GLY A 25 17.91 10.35 -19.11
CA GLY A 25 17.46 9.11 -18.52
C GLY A 25 16.19 9.48 -17.76
N ARG A 26 15.06 8.94 -18.16
CA ARG A 26 13.84 9.01 -17.40
C ARG A 26 14.24 8.41 -16.06
N ALA A 27 14.50 9.27 -15.07
CA ALA A 27 14.58 8.84 -13.69
C ALA A 27 13.28 8.09 -13.48
N GLN A 28 13.35 6.77 -13.41
CA GLN A 28 12.24 5.94 -13.01
C GLN A 28 11.95 6.41 -11.60
N THR A 29 11.08 7.41 -11.48
CA THR A 29 10.58 7.83 -10.16
C THR A 29 9.88 6.58 -9.65
N ASN A 30 10.50 5.89 -8.69
CA ASN A 30 9.86 4.81 -7.95
C ASN A 30 8.69 5.45 -7.21
N GLN A 31 7.61 5.66 -7.98
CA GLN A 31 6.37 6.20 -7.48
C GLN A 31 5.76 5.13 -6.60
N VAL A 32 5.38 5.51 -5.38
CA VAL A 32 4.47 4.70 -4.59
C VAL A 32 3.28 4.37 -5.50
N SER A 33 2.93 3.10 -5.65
CA SER A 33 1.80 2.68 -6.47
C SER A 33 0.52 3.37 -5.98
N ARG A 34 -0.52 3.38 -6.80
CA ARG A 34 -1.80 3.98 -6.42
C ARG A 34 -2.27 3.41 -5.08
N LEU A 35 -2.54 4.29 -4.11
CA LEU A 35 -2.99 3.93 -2.77
C LEU A 35 -4.50 4.20 -2.63
N ARG A 36 -5.19 3.31 -1.91
CA ARG A 36 -6.61 3.48 -1.55
C ARG A 36 -6.78 3.25 -0.06
N LEU A 37 -7.61 4.07 0.59
CA LEU A 37 -8.10 3.77 1.92
C LEU A 37 -9.02 2.53 1.81
N ASN A 38 -8.73 1.50 2.59
CA ASN A 38 -9.53 0.29 2.60
C ASN A 38 -10.28 0.08 3.91
N HIS A 39 -9.61 0.26 5.04
CA HIS A 39 -10.28 0.08 6.33
C HIS A 39 -9.74 1.02 7.41
N VAL A 40 -10.50 1.13 8.47
CA VAL A 40 -10.06 1.73 9.73
C VAL A 40 -10.22 0.67 10.80
N GLY A 41 -9.15 0.38 11.53
CA GLY A 41 -9.18 -0.52 12.68
C GLY A 41 -9.40 0.26 13.98
N ILE A 42 -10.31 -0.19 14.81
CA ILE A 42 -10.57 0.37 16.13
C ILE A 42 -10.61 -0.71 17.21
N TYR A 43 -10.13 -0.39 18.39
CA TYR A 43 -10.31 -1.18 19.59
C TYR A 43 -11.55 -0.72 20.34
N VAL A 44 -12.42 -1.65 20.68
CA VAL A 44 -13.71 -1.36 21.32
C VAL A 44 -13.80 -1.96 22.72
N LYS A 45 -14.45 -1.25 23.65
CA LYS A 45 -14.60 -1.67 25.04
C LYS A 45 -15.53 -2.88 25.16
N ASP A 46 -16.68 -2.81 24.51
CA ASP A 46 -17.68 -3.88 24.44
C ASP A 46 -17.88 -4.25 22.97
N PHE A 47 -17.50 -5.47 22.63
CA PHE A 47 -17.53 -5.94 21.26
C PHE A 47 -18.97 -6.14 20.76
N ASP A 48 -19.82 -6.73 21.57
CA ASP A 48 -21.22 -7.04 21.18
C ASP A 48 -22.07 -5.76 21.07
N GLU A 49 -21.86 -4.81 21.98
CA GLU A 49 -22.50 -3.49 21.89
C GLU A 49 -22.05 -2.76 20.62
N SER A 50 -20.78 -2.77 20.33
CA SER A 50 -20.22 -2.14 19.11
C SER A 50 -20.74 -2.81 17.84
N MET A 51 -20.81 -4.15 17.80
CA MET A 51 -21.38 -4.88 16.67
C MET A 51 -22.84 -4.46 16.44
N ARG A 52 -23.68 -4.42 17.51
CA ARG A 52 -25.06 -3.96 17.38
C ARG A 52 -25.15 -2.52 16.86
N PHE A 53 -24.34 -1.61 17.40
CA PHE A 53 -24.35 -0.21 16.95
C PHE A 53 -24.04 -0.11 15.47
N TYR A 54 -22.95 -0.69 15.01
CA TYR A 54 -22.53 -0.55 13.62
C TYR A 54 -23.42 -1.31 12.64
N THR A 55 -23.94 -2.48 13.02
CA THR A 55 -24.78 -3.26 12.10
C THR A 55 -26.26 -2.83 12.11
N GLN A 56 -26.82 -2.53 13.28
CA GLN A 56 -28.25 -2.23 13.40
C GLN A 56 -28.55 -0.73 13.31
N THR A 57 -27.68 0.13 13.89
CA THR A 57 -27.90 1.58 13.90
C THR A 57 -27.28 2.23 12.66
N MET A 58 -26.02 1.89 12.33
CA MET A 58 -25.31 2.46 11.17
C MET A 58 -25.60 1.72 9.86
N GLY A 59 -26.12 0.50 9.92
CA GLY A 59 -26.47 -0.29 8.74
C GLY A 59 -25.28 -0.93 8.02
N PHE A 60 -24.12 -1.05 8.66
CA PHE A 60 -22.96 -1.73 8.07
C PHE A 60 -23.21 -3.24 7.98
N ARG A 61 -22.75 -3.86 6.91
CA ARG A 61 -22.86 -5.31 6.74
C ARG A 61 -21.73 -6.01 7.49
N GLU A 62 -22.05 -6.97 8.36
CA GLU A 62 -21.04 -7.90 8.86
C GLU A 62 -20.49 -8.74 7.69
N ALA A 63 -19.22 -8.58 7.39
CA ALA A 63 -18.53 -9.35 6.36
C ALA A 63 -18.05 -10.71 6.92
N PHE A 64 -17.38 -10.68 8.07
CA PHE A 64 -16.95 -11.86 8.79
C PHE A 64 -16.49 -11.50 10.22
N THR A 65 -16.52 -12.50 11.09
CA THR A 65 -15.98 -12.44 12.45
C THR A 65 -15.01 -13.59 12.68
N ILE A 66 -13.81 -13.29 13.15
CA ILE A 66 -12.81 -14.27 13.60
C ILE A 66 -12.98 -14.49 15.09
N LYS A 67 -12.99 -15.76 15.49
CA LYS A 67 -13.10 -16.19 16.89
C LYS A 67 -11.88 -17.00 17.31
N ASP A 68 -11.56 -16.95 18.58
CA ASP A 68 -10.58 -17.84 19.19
C ASP A 68 -11.11 -19.28 19.32
N PRO A 69 -10.27 -20.24 19.77
CA PRO A 69 -10.72 -21.62 19.97
C PRO A 69 -11.82 -21.80 21.00
N GLN A 70 -12.05 -20.81 21.88
CA GLN A 70 -13.11 -20.78 22.88
C GLN A 70 -14.40 -20.15 22.33
N GLY A 71 -14.41 -19.71 21.06
CA GLY A 71 -15.55 -19.09 20.41
C GLY A 71 -15.70 -17.60 20.68
N LYS A 72 -14.75 -16.97 21.40
CA LYS A 72 -14.80 -15.54 21.69
C LYS A 72 -14.33 -14.73 20.49
N PRO A 73 -15.07 -13.68 20.07
CA PRO A 73 -14.64 -12.81 18.98
C PRO A 73 -13.30 -12.12 19.25
N THR A 74 -12.40 -12.17 18.28
CA THR A 74 -11.10 -11.48 18.32
C THR A 74 -10.98 -10.38 17.29
N LEU A 75 -11.80 -10.44 16.22
CA LEU A 75 -11.81 -9.50 15.13
C LEU A 75 -13.14 -9.59 14.39
N ALA A 76 -13.71 -8.46 13.96
CA ALA A 76 -14.78 -8.41 12.97
C ALA A 76 -14.48 -7.38 11.89
N TYR A 77 -14.87 -7.68 10.67
CA TYR A 77 -14.89 -6.74 9.55
C TYR A 77 -16.32 -6.40 9.21
N LEU A 78 -16.64 -5.12 9.29
CA LEU A 78 -17.93 -4.57 8.92
C LEU A 78 -17.79 -3.81 7.61
N GLN A 79 -18.53 -4.19 6.60
CA GLN A 79 -18.42 -3.65 5.25
C GLN A 79 -19.31 -2.42 5.11
N ILE A 80 -18.70 -1.28 4.74
CA ILE A 80 -19.36 0.02 4.53
C ILE A 80 -19.71 0.20 3.05
N THR A 81 -18.76 -0.13 2.17
CA THR A 81 -18.92 -0.23 0.72
C THR A 81 -18.32 -1.55 0.25
N GLN A 82 -18.33 -1.81 -1.04
CA GLN A 82 -17.77 -3.05 -1.59
C GLN A 82 -16.34 -3.34 -1.11
N ASP A 83 -15.50 -2.31 -1.00
CA ASP A 83 -14.06 -2.42 -0.73
C ASP A 83 -13.59 -1.57 0.47
N THR A 84 -14.52 -1.04 1.26
CA THR A 84 -14.21 -0.24 2.46
C THR A 84 -14.83 -0.86 3.70
N PHE A 85 -14.03 -0.99 4.75
CA PHE A 85 -14.41 -1.70 5.98
C PHE A 85 -14.12 -0.89 7.24
N LEU A 86 -14.85 -1.22 8.29
CA LEU A 86 -14.48 -0.95 9.67
C LEU A 86 -14.04 -2.27 10.31
N GLU A 87 -12.83 -2.29 10.86
CA GLU A 87 -12.30 -3.43 11.61
C GLU A 87 -12.51 -3.18 13.10
N LEU A 88 -13.18 -4.11 13.79
CA LEU A 88 -13.38 -4.08 15.24
C LEU A 88 -12.54 -5.16 15.91
N ALA A 89 -11.82 -4.80 16.96
CA ALA A 89 -11.18 -5.76 17.85
C ALA A 89 -11.41 -5.37 19.32
N PRO A 90 -11.49 -6.34 20.25
CA PRO A 90 -11.61 -6.03 21.66
C PRO A 90 -10.39 -5.24 22.18
N ALA A 91 -10.64 -4.21 22.97
CA ALA A 91 -9.60 -3.49 23.69
C ALA A 91 -8.98 -4.35 24.79
N THR A 92 -7.71 -4.09 25.10
CA THR A 92 -6.96 -4.67 26.22
C THR A 92 -6.20 -3.57 26.95
N ALA A 93 -5.49 -3.92 28.01
CA ALA A 93 -4.62 -2.97 28.72
C ALA A 93 -3.53 -2.38 27.78
N GLU A 94 -2.98 -3.21 26.87
CA GLU A 94 -1.94 -2.82 25.92
C GLU A 94 -2.50 -2.19 24.64
N ARG A 95 -3.80 -2.35 24.41
CA ARG A 95 -4.53 -1.86 23.24
C ARG A 95 -5.79 -1.13 23.70
N PRO A 96 -5.64 0.11 24.18
CA PRO A 96 -6.76 0.88 24.73
C PRO A 96 -7.81 1.18 23.65
N VAL A 97 -9.02 1.49 24.10
CA VAL A 97 -10.12 1.91 23.23
C VAL A 97 -9.72 3.08 22.35
N GLY A 98 -10.04 3.02 21.07
CA GLY A 98 -9.75 4.07 20.09
C GLY A 98 -9.20 3.55 18.78
N LEU A 99 -8.57 4.45 18.02
CA LEU A 99 -7.95 4.11 16.73
C LEU A 99 -6.82 3.09 16.92
N SER A 100 -6.91 2.01 16.18
CA SER A 100 -5.84 1.00 16.09
C SER A 100 -4.89 1.29 14.93
N HIS A 101 -5.45 1.48 13.74
CA HIS A 101 -4.69 1.72 12.51
C HIS A 101 -5.59 2.21 11.38
N VAL A 102 -4.92 2.70 10.34
CA VAL A 102 -5.55 3.01 9.05
C VAL A 102 -5.03 2.02 8.02
N GLY A 103 -5.92 1.27 7.39
CA GLY A 103 -5.60 0.28 6.37
C GLY A 103 -5.54 0.89 4.97
N ILE A 104 -4.40 0.78 4.34
CA ILE A 104 -4.13 1.27 2.99
C ILE A 104 -3.92 0.08 2.06
N TRP A 105 -4.64 0.07 0.97
CA TRP A 105 -4.51 -0.93 -0.09
C TRP A 105 -3.73 -0.33 -1.28
N PRO A 106 -2.45 -0.64 -1.43
CA PRO A 106 -1.67 -0.29 -2.61
C PRO A 106 -2.07 -1.18 -3.80
N GLU A 107 -1.96 -0.66 -5.00
CA GLU A 107 -2.15 -1.43 -6.24
C GLU A 107 -1.09 -2.53 -6.38
N ASP A 108 0.15 -2.25 -5.94
CA ASP A 108 1.26 -3.19 -5.81
C ASP A 108 1.94 -2.99 -4.46
N LEU A 109 1.78 -3.96 -3.56
CA LEU A 109 2.36 -3.91 -2.22
C LEU A 109 3.89 -3.98 -2.27
N SER A 110 4.45 -4.82 -3.13
CA SER A 110 5.90 -5.01 -3.22
C SER A 110 6.61 -3.78 -3.76
N ALA A 111 6.08 -3.20 -4.84
CA ALA A 111 6.60 -1.95 -5.40
C ALA A 111 6.46 -0.78 -4.42
N THR A 112 5.34 -0.72 -3.68
CA THR A 112 5.12 0.30 -2.64
C THR A 112 6.15 0.18 -1.51
N ILE A 113 6.42 -1.03 -1.02
CA ILE A 113 7.43 -1.27 0.02
C ILE A 113 8.82 -0.84 -0.48
N ALA A 114 9.21 -1.23 -1.69
CA ALA A 114 10.49 -0.86 -2.28
C ALA A 114 10.64 0.67 -2.37
N ALA A 115 9.62 1.37 -2.89
CA ALA A 115 9.62 2.82 -3.01
C ALA A 115 9.68 3.55 -1.65
N LEU A 116 9.03 3.02 -0.61
CA LEU A 116 9.09 3.57 0.74
C LEU A 116 10.49 3.38 1.36
N ARG A 117 11.09 2.20 1.20
CA ARG A 117 12.44 1.91 1.70
C ARG A 117 13.50 2.81 1.03
N GLU A 118 13.40 3.05 -0.28
CA GLU A 118 14.26 4.00 -1.00
C GLU A 118 14.15 5.44 -0.49
N ARG A 119 13.00 5.80 0.07
CA ARG A 119 12.76 7.10 0.73
C ARG A 119 13.20 7.12 2.20
N GLY A 120 13.84 6.05 2.67
CA GLY A 120 14.32 5.94 4.05
C GLY A 120 13.24 5.57 5.08
N VAL A 121 12.04 5.16 4.62
CA VAL A 121 10.97 4.72 5.53
C VAL A 121 11.26 3.29 6.00
N GLN A 122 11.18 3.06 7.31
CA GLN A 122 11.29 1.73 7.92
C GLN A 122 10.05 0.91 7.60
N VAL A 123 10.18 -0.13 6.78
CA VAL A 123 9.10 -1.06 6.42
C VAL A 123 9.61 -2.49 6.52
N ASN A 124 8.98 -3.30 7.34
CA ASN A 124 9.28 -4.73 7.45
C ASN A 124 8.78 -5.51 6.23
N ASP A 125 9.28 -6.74 6.06
CA ASP A 125 8.74 -7.63 5.06
C ASP A 125 7.27 -7.99 5.38
N PRO A 126 6.44 -8.19 4.36
CA PRO A 126 5.04 -8.55 4.58
C PRO A 126 4.91 -9.92 5.27
N ARG A 127 3.90 -10.05 6.09
CA ARG A 127 3.49 -11.32 6.74
C ARG A 127 2.04 -11.63 6.44
N THR A 128 1.64 -12.87 6.59
CA THR A 128 0.24 -13.27 6.49
C THR A 128 -0.51 -12.85 7.77
N GLY A 129 -1.56 -12.08 7.61
CA GLY A 129 -2.48 -11.70 8.70
C GLY A 129 -3.51 -12.80 9.01
N SER A 130 -4.25 -12.63 10.12
CA SER A 130 -5.35 -13.54 10.52
C SER A 130 -6.47 -13.64 9.49
N THR A 131 -6.66 -12.60 8.68
CA THR A 131 -7.62 -12.53 7.57
C THR A 131 -7.12 -13.19 6.27
N LYS A 132 -5.94 -13.82 6.29
CA LYS A 132 -5.22 -14.39 5.14
C LYS A 132 -4.81 -13.34 4.09
N THR A 133 -4.64 -12.11 4.52
CA THR A 133 -4.07 -11.01 3.72
C THR A 133 -2.57 -10.94 3.89
N SER A 134 -1.86 -10.34 2.94
CA SER A 134 -0.46 -9.95 3.10
C SER A 134 -0.38 -8.54 3.67
N ILE A 135 0.26 -8.36 4.83
CA ILE A 135 0.28 -7.10 5.56
C ILE A 135 1.68 -6.70 6.03
N THR A 136 1.95 -5.41 6.01
CA THR A 136 3.07 -4.77 6.71
C THR A 136 2.63 -3.43 7.27
N ASN A 137 3.47 -2.80 8.09
CA ASN A 137 3.12 -1.55 8.74
C ASN A 137 4.16 -0.46 8.48
N VAL A 138 3.67 0.77 8.44
CA VAL A 138 4.44 2.01 8.48
C VAL A 138 3.91 2.84 9.65
N ILE A 139 4.78 3.50 10.39
CA ILE A 139 4.40 4.44 11.42
C ILE A 139 4.62 5.85 10.90
N ASP A 140 3.60 6.69 11.00
CA ASP A 140 3.69 8.10 10.61
C ASP A 140 4.49 8.90 11.65
N PRO A 141 4.85 10.18 11.38
CA PRO A 141 5.59 11.02 12.32
C PRO A 141 4.87 11.28 13.66
N ASN A 142 3.56 11.02 13.75
CA ASN A 142 2.74 11.20 14.96
C ASN A 142 2.48 9.89 15.71
N GLY A 143 3.07 8.77 15.24
CA GLY A 143 2.88 7.46 15.83
C GLY A 143 1.63 6.70 15.33
N VAL A 144 0.92 7.21 14.33
CA VAL A 144 -0.23 6.52 13.73
C VAL A 144 0.27 5.35 12.88
N ARG A 145 -0.29 4.17 13.14
CA ARG A 145 0.01 2.96 12.37
C ARG A 145 -0.79 2.95 11.06
N LEU A 146 -0.08 2.92 9.94
CA LEU A 146 -0.63 2.67 8.62
C LEU A 146 -0.37 1.20 8.26
N GLU A 147 -1.40 0.40 8.09
CA GLU A 147 -1.27 -0.97 7.63
C GLU A 147 -1.36 -1.01 6.10
N LEU A 148 -0.27 -1.40 5.45
CA LEU A 148 -0.27 -1.67 4.01
C LEU A 148 -0.76 -3.11 3.82
N VAL A 149 -1.85 -3.29 3.09
CA VAL A 149 -2.52 -4.59 2.95
C VAL A 149 -2.72 -4.97 1.49
N ASP A 150 -2.41 -6.23 1.15
CA ASP A 150 -2.79 -6.84 -0.12
C ASP A 150 -3.82 -7.94 0.11
N PHE A 151 -4.93 -7.85 -0.60
CA PHE A 151 -6.05 -8.78 -0.53
C PHE A 151 -5.86 -9.93 -1.50
N LEU A 152 -5.04 -10.88 -1.09
CA LEU A 152 -4.75 -12.08 -1.87
C LEU A 152 -6.04 -12.84 -2.22
N PRO A 153 -6.06 -13.58 -3.35
CA PRO A 153 -7.15 -14.49 -3.67
C PRO A 153 -7.44 -15.44 -2.50
N GLY A 154 -8.71 -15.55 -2.13
CA GLY A 154 -9.14 -16.42 -1.01
C GLY A 154 -8.96 -15.81 0.39
N SER A 155 -8.42 -14.59 0.55
CA SER A 155 -8.46 -13.86 1.82
C SER A 155 -9.91 -13.51 2.19
N LEU A 156 -10.17 -13.36 3.50
CA LEU A 156 -11.53 -13.11 3.98
C LEU A 156 -12.12 -11.79 3.44
N PRO A 157 -11.39 -10.66 3.43
CA PRO A 157 -11.92 -9.43 2.84
C PRO A 157 -12.15 -9.55 1.33
N ARG A 158 -11.28 -10.26 0.59
CA ARG A 158 -11.47 -10.46 -0.86
C ARG A 158 -12.77 -11.21 -1.14
N LYS A 159 -13.06 -12.28 -0.41
CA LYS A 159 -14.32 -13.00 -0.52
C LYS A 159 -15.52 -12.11 -0.21
N ALA A 160 -15.45 -11.30 0.86
CA ALA A 160 -16.52 -10.36 1.20
C ALA A 160 -16.76 -9.32 0.09
N MET A 161 -15.70 -8.84 -0.58
CA MET A 161 -15.81 -7.92 -1.73
C MET A 161 -16.50 -8.58 -2.93
N GLU A 162 -16.18 -9.86 -3.20
CA GLU A 162 -16.76 -10.65 -4.30
C GLU A 162 -18.24 -10.99 -4.04
N GLU A 163 -18.60 -11.17 -2.78
CA GLU A 163 -19.97 -11.46 -2.33
C GLU A 163 -20.83 -10.19 -2.13
N TRP A 164 -20.29 -9.00 -2.34
CA TRP A 164 -21.02 -7.75 -2.18
C TRP A 164 -22.14 -7.64 -3.23
N LYS A 165 -23.37 -7.65 -2.75
CA LYS A 165 -24.57 -7.38 -3.56
C LYS A 165 -25.09 -6.00 -3.16
N LYS A 166 -25.29 -5.16 -4.16
CA LYS A 166 -25.96 -3.86 -3.97
C LYS A 166 -27.42 -4.04 -3.62
#